data_2441d3bac35fe0ee117308c48ae89a70
#
_entry.id   2441d3bac35fe0ee117308c48ae89a70
#
_cell.length_a   1.000
_cell.length_b   1.000
_cell.length_c   1.000
_cell.angle_alpha   90.00
_cell.angle_beta   90.00
_cell.angle_gamma   90.00
#
_symmetry.space_group_name_H-M   'P 1'
#
loop_
_entity.id
_entity.type
_entity.pdbx_description
1 polymer ?
#
loop_
_entity_poly.entity_id
_entity_poly.type
_entity_poly.pdbx_seq_one_letter_code
_entity_poly.pdbx_strand_id
1 'polypeptide(L)'
;MKNTLILIAFLFSFNLFSQEPTLLYMNSSWNTENEYKYLESIKGVKIIKVDYDSQPKKFKEKITSVPAIILFDKNKKLKKIWHGGLSMRLTVDPREIQLLVDSLIK
;
A
#
# COMPACT_ATOMS: atom_id res chain seq x y z
N MET A 1 -7.74 15.69 0.79
CA MET A 1 -9.09 15.26 0.39
C MET A 1 -9.13 14.77 -1.05
N LYS A 2 -8.81 15.64 -2.01
CA LYS A 2 -8.81 15.25 -3.43
C LYS A 2 -7.88 14.09 -3.74
N ASN A 3 -6.72 14.04 -3.08
CA ASN A 3 -5.74 12.99 -3.33
C ASN A 3 -6.18 11.64 -2.80
N THR A 4 -6.94 11.65 -1.70
CA THR A 4 -7.50 10.42 -1.16
C THR A 4 -8.56 9.87 -2.11
N LEU A 5 -9.35 10.76 -2.74
CA LEU A 5 -10.35 10.34 -3.72
C LEU A 5 -9.70 9.70 -4.95
N ILE A 6 -8.55 10.24 -5.38
CA ILE A 6 -7.81 9.67 -6.52
C ILE A 6 -7.35 8.26 -6.20
N LEU A 7 -6.82 8.04 -4.98
CA LEU A 7 -6.40 6.72 -4.55
C LEU A 7 -7.56 5.75 -4.52
N ILE A 8 -8.69 6.19 -4.00
CA ILE A 8 -9.89 5.36 -3.92
C ILE A 8 -10.36 4.97 -5.31
N ALA A 9 -10.41 5.94 -6.25
CA ALA A 9 -10.82 5.68 -7.62
C ALA A 9 -9.89 4.67 -8.30
N PHE A 10 -8.58 4.79 -8.06
CA PHE A 10 -7.60 3.85 -8.60
C PHE A 10 -7.88 2.43 -8.11
N LEU A 11 -8.15 2.26 -6.82
CA LEU A 11 -8.45 0.96 -6.25
C LEU A 11 -9.76 0.37 -6.75
N PHE A 12 -10.77 1.21 -6.96
CA PHE A 12 -12.04 0.73 -7.49
C PHE A 12 -11.90 0.07 -8.85
N SER A 13 -10.99 0.57 -9.68
CA SER A 13 -10.80 -0.01 -11.00
C SER A 13 -10.24 -1.43 -10.92
N PHE A 14 -9.64 -1.82 -9.79
CA PHE A 14 -9.04 -3.14 -9.62
C PHE A 14 -9.82 -4.04 -8.66
N ASN A 15 -10.70 -3.48 -7.85
CA ASN A 15 -11.17 -4.22 -6.69
C ASN A 15 -12.57 -3.84 -6.22
N LEU A 16 -13.49 -3.70 -7.16
CA LEU A 16 -14.85 -3.26 -6.88
C LEU A 16 -15.59 -4.13 -5.87
N PHE A 17 -15.39 -5.43 -5.92
CA PHE A 17 -16.18 -6.38 -5.14
C PHE A 17 -15.44 -7.04 -3.99
N SER A 18 -14.27 -6.53 -3.65
CA SER A 18 -13.49 -7.12 -2.57
C SER A 18 -14.17 -6.90 -1.22
N GLN A 19 -14.23 -7.95 -0.41
CA GLN A 19 -14.71 -7.90 0.96
C GLN A 19 -13.57 -7.82 1.94
N GLU A 20 -12.33 -7.74 1.45
CA GLU A 20 -11.13 -7.72 2.24
C GLU A 20 -10.51 -6.33 2.27
N PRO A 21 -9.71 -6.03 3.31
CA PRO A 21 -8.82 -4.89 3.26
C PRO A 21 -7.84 -5.03 2.10
N THR A 22 -7.28 -3.93 1.66
CA THR A 22 -6.33 -3.92 0.55
C THR A 22 -4.99 -3.34 1.00
N LEU A 23 -3.90 -4.04 0.66
CA LEU A 23 -2.54 -3.52 0.79
C LEU A 23 -2.05 -3.14 -0.60
N LEU A 24 -1.81 -1.86 -0.79
CA LEU A 24 -1.22 -1.36 -2.03
C LEU A 24 0.27 -1.22 -1.78
N TYR A 25 1.08 -1.98 -2.50
CA TYR A 25 2.53 -1.92 -2.39
C TYR A 25 3.10 -1.20 -3.60
N MET A 26 3.97 -0.24 -3.36
CA MET A 26 4.50 0.60 -4.40
C MET A 26 6.01 0.72 -4.27
N ASN A 27 6.71 0.48 -5.36
CA ASN A 27 8.15 0.65 -5.41
C ASN A 27 8.55 1.09 -6.82
N SER A 28 9.76 1.59 -6.97
CA SER A 28 10.31 1.97 -8.27
C SER A 28 11.23 0.88 -8.78
N SER A 29 11.34 0.76 -10.11
CA SER A 29 12.20 -0.25 -10.72
C SER A 29 13.66 -0.09 -10.33
N TRP A 30 14.13 1.14 -10.10
CA TRP A 30 15.51 1.39 -9.69
C TRP A 30 15.80 0.99 -8.25
N ASN A 31 14.76 0.65 -7.48
CA ASN A 31 14.88 0.30 -6.06
C ASN A 31 14.52 -1.16 -5.77
N THR A 32 14.61 -2.03 -6.76
CA THR A 32 14.22 -3.45 -6.59
C THR A 32 15.06 -4.21 -5.58
N GLU A 33 16.28 -3.75 -5.32
CA GLU A 33 17.13 -4.38 -4.31
C GLU A 33 16.56 -4.25 -2.90
N ASN A 34 15.69 -3.28 -2.69
CA ASN A 34 15.07 -3.01 -1.40
C ASN A 34 13.59 -3.39 -1.35
N GLU A 35 13.21 -4.40 -2.13
CA GLU A 35 11.84 -4.92 -2.09
C GLU A 35 11.51 -5.41 -0.68
N TYR A 36 10.26 -5.17 -0.27
CA TYR A 36 9.80 -5.66 1.01
C TYR A 36 9.49 -7.15 0.87
N LYS A 37 10.30 -7.97 1.52
CA LYS A 37 10.28 -9.43 1.32
C LYS A 37 9.15 -10.15 2.04
N TYR A 38 8.49 -9.47 2.97
CA TYR A 38 7.48 -10.12 3.82
C TYR A 38 6.05 -9.86 3.37
N LEU A 39 5.87 -9.21 2.23
CA LEU A 39 4.55 -8.84 1.76
C LEU A 39 3.62 -10.04 1.62
N GLU A 40 4.15 -11.11 1.03
CA GLU A 40 3.36 -12.32 0.78
C GLU A 40 2.97 -13.07 2.05
N SER A 41 3.59 -12.74 3.18
CA SER A 41 3.25 -13.39 4.45
C SER A 41 2.01 -12.80 5.10
N ILE A 42 1.54 -11.65 4.64
CA ILE A 42 0.36 -10.99 5.20
C ILE A 42 -0.89 -11.69 4.69
N LYS A 43 -1.76 -12.10 5.61
CA LYS A 43 -2.97 -12.86 5.28
C LYS A 43 -4.22 -12.04 5.54
N GLY A 44 -5.32 -12.42 4.88
CA GLY A 44 -6.60 -11.76 5.06
C GLY A 44 -6.70 -10.41 4.39
N VAL A 45 -5.86 -10.16 3.41
CA VAL A 45 -5.79 -8.88 2.72
C VAL A 45 -5.54 -9.14 1.23
N LYS A 46 -6.06 -8.26 0.39
CA LYS A 46 -5.76 -8.30 -1.03
C LYS A 46 -4.51 -7.45 -1.27
N ILE A 47 -3.52 -8.03 -1.92
CA ILE A 47 -2.26 -7.35 -2.19
C ILE A 47 -2.24 -6.90 -3.64
N ILE A 48 -2.04 -5.60 -3.86
CA ILE A 48 -1.91 -5.01 -5.19
C ILE A 48 -0.54 -4.36 -5.26
N LYS A 49 0.25 -4.76 -6.25
CA LYS A 49 1.59 -4.20 -6.46
C LYS A 49 1.56 -3.28 -7.66
N VAL A 50 2.08 -2.07 -7.50
CA VAL A 50 2.13 -1.09 -8.58
C VAL A 50 3.52 -0.49 -8.68
N ASP A 51 3.84 0.02 -9.88
CA ASP A 51 5.08 0.72 -10.12
C ASP A 51 4.90 2.20 -9.81
N TYR A 52 5.73 2.71 -8.91
CA TYR A 52 5.65 4.11 -8.50
C TYR A 52 5.81 5.06 -9.68
N ASP A 53 6.76 4.76 -10.57
CA ASP A 53 7.10 5.67 -11.67
C ASP A 53 5.98 5.80 -12.71
N SER A 54 5.08 4.83 -12.77
CA SER A 54 3.95 4.84 -13.69
C SER A 54 2.74 5.59 -13.15
N GLN A 55 2.79 6.07 -11.90
CA GLN A 55 1.63 6.68 -11.30
C GLN A 55 1.48 8.15 -11.70
N PRO A 56 0.24 8.69 -11.66
CA PRO A 56 0.03 10.11 -11.94
C PRO A 56 0.81 11.00 -10.98
N LYS A 57 1.23 12.15 -11.45
CA LYS A 57 2.01 13.09 -10.66
C LYS A 57 1.37 13.43 -9.32
N LYS A 58 0.06 13.68 -9.33
CA LYS A 58 -0.66 14.03 -8.10
C LYS A 58 -0.58 12.92 -7.06
N PHE A 59 -0.63 11.69 -7.50
CA PHE A 59 -0.51 10.54 -6.62
C PHE A 59 0.91 10.45 -6.05
N LYS A 60 1.91 10.65 -6.90
CA LYS A 60 3.31 10.58 -6.49
C LYS A 60 3.67 11.64 -5.46
N GLU A 61 3.01 12.79 -5.51
CA GLU A 61 3.26 13.86 -4.54
C GLU A 61 2.91 13.46 -3.12
N LYS A 62 2.01 12.48 -2.95
CA LYS A 62 1.59 12.01 -1.63
C LYS A 62 2.49 10.93 -1.08
N ILE A 63 3.27 10.29 -1.93
CA ILE A 63 4.17 9.22 -1.52
C ILE A 63 5.58 9.79 -1.54
N THR A 64 6.10 10.10 -0.37
CA THR A 64 7.36 10.82 -0.25
C THR A 64 8.60 9.95 -0.43
N SER A 65 8.46 8.65 -0.31
CA SER A 65 9.57 7.73 -0.50
C SER A 65 9.06 6.34 -0.85
N VAL A 66 9.90 5.55 -1.49
CA VAL A 66 9.60 4.17 -1.84
C VAL A 66 10.61 3.26 -1.15
N PRO A 67 10.26 2.01 -0.87
CA PRO A 67 8.95 1.41 -1.11
C PRO A 67 7.90 1.99 -0.16
N ALA A 68 6.65 1.89 -0.52
CA ALA A 68 5.54 2.31 0.33
C ALA A 68 4.49 1.21 0.40
N ILE A 69 3.91 1.04 1.58
CA ILE A 69 2.77 0.15 1.78
C ILE A 69 1.62 1.02 2.25
N ILE A 70 0.49 0.92 1.59
CA ILE A 70 -0.70 1.70 1.92
C ILE A 70 -1.83 0.73 2.22
N LEU A 71 -2.38 0.81 3.43
CA LEU A 71 -3.44 -0.09 3.87
C LEU A 71 -4.78 0.63 3.81
N PHE A 72 -5.74 0.01 3.13
CA PHE A 72 -7.12 0.47 3.06
C PHE A 72 -8.01 -0.58 3.70
N ASP A 73 -9.07 -0.14 4.37
CA ASP A 73 -10.04 -1.09 4.90
C ASP A 73 -10.94 -1.61 3.78
N LYS A 74 -11.87 -2.49 4.12
CA LYS A 74 -12.77 -3.09 3.13
C LYS A 74 -13.70 -2.06 2.47
N ASN A 75 -13.86 -0.89 3.08
CA ASN A 75 -14.64 0.22 2.54
C ASN A 75 -13.78 1.21 1.76
N LYS A 76 -12.54 0.84 1.48
CA LYS A 76 -11.58 1.63 0.72
C LYS A 76 -11.15 2.92 1.42
N LYS A 77 -11.23 2.94 2.74
CA LYS A 77 -10.73 4.07 3.52
C LYS A 77 -9.27 3.84 3.88
N LEU A 78 -8.46 4.87 3.73
CA LEU A 78 -7.05 4.84 4.06
C LEU A 78 -6.87 4.67 5.57
N LYS A 79 -6.07 3.68 5.98
CA LYS A 79 -5.82 3.39 7.38
C LYS A 79 -4.39 3.67 7.81
N LYS A 80 -3.43 3.32 6.99
CA LYS A 80 -2.03 3.48 7.36
C LYS A 80 -1.14 3.52 6.13
N ILE A 81 -0.07 4.30 6.21
CA ILE A 81 0.97 4.33 5.19
C ILE A 81 2.32 4.09 5.87
N TRP A 82 3.09 3.16 5.34
CA TRP A 82 4.48 2.94 5.74
C TRP A 82 5.39 3.31 4.58
N HIS A 83 6.44 4.06 4.86
CA HIS A 83 7.41 4.51 3.86
C HIS A 83 8.79 3.99 4.14
N GLY A 84 9.60 3.84 3.10
CA GLY A 84 11.00 3.47 3.24
C GLY A 84 11.88 4.56 3.82
N GLY A 85 11.48 5.80 3.66
CA GLY A 85 12.25 6.93 4.17
C GLY A 85 13.57 7.12 3.43
N LEU A 86 14.54 7.74 4.09
CA LEU A 86 15.82 8.04 3.48
C LEU A 86 16.61 6.79 3.09
N SER A 87 16.38 5.68 3.78
CA SER A 87 17.07 4.43 3.47
C SER A 87 16.51 3.73 2.24
N MET A 88 15.37 4.17 1.74
CA MET A 88 14.67 3.53 0.62
C MET A 88 14.35 2.06 0.91
N ARG A 89 14.17 1.72 2.18
CA ARG A 89 13.92 0.36 2.63
C ARG A 89 12.87 0.36 3.73
N LEU A 90 11.85 -0.49 3.56
CA LEU A 90 10.83 -0.67 4.59
C LEU A 90 11.37 -1.54 5.71
N THR A 91 11.27 -1.03 6.93
CA THR A 91 11.74 -1.75 8.12
C THR A 91 10.60 -2.20 9.03
N VAL A 92 9.35 -1.97 8.62
CA VAL A 92 8.21 -2.36 9.43
C VAL A 92 8.17 -3.88 9.61
N ASP A 93 7.89 -4.31 10.83
CA ASP A 93 7.73 -5.73 11.15
C ASP A 93 6.41 -6.21 10.51
N PRO A 94 6.43 -7.30 9.73
CA PRO A 94 5.20 -7.80 9.12
C PRO A 94 4.12 -8.14 10.14
N ARG A 95 4.48 -8.44 11.38
CA ARG A 95 3.49 -8.69 12.44
C ARG A 95 2.69 -7.45 12.78
N GLU A 96 3.31 -6.27 12.69
CA GLU A 96 2.60 -5.01 12.91
C GLU A 96 1.52 -4.82 11.85
N ILE A 97 1.86 -5.10 10.60
CA ILE A 97 0.92 -4.99 9.49
C ILE A 97 -0.21 -6.00 9.68
N GLN A 98 0.14 -7.24 10.03
CA GLN A 98 -0.84 -8.30 10.20
C GLN A 98 -1.83 -7.98 11.32
N LEU A 99 -1.35 -7.44 12.43
CA LEU A 99 -2.22 -7.06 13.54
C LEU A 99 -3.23 -6.01 13.12
N LEU A 100 -2.78 -5.03 12.34
CA LEU A 100 -3.67 -3.99 11.87
C LEU A 100 -4.68 -4.53 10.87
N VAL A 101 -4.25 -5.39 9.95
CA VAL A 101 -5.15 -6.08 9.01
C VAL A 101 -6.21 -6.86 9.79
N ASP A 102 -5.80 -7.63 10.79
CA ASP A 102 -6.72 -8.44 11.58
C ASP A 102 -7.78 -7.57 12.27
N SER A 103 -7.38 -6.39 12.72
CA SER A 103 -8.31 -5.47 13.37
C SER A 103 -9.38 -4.93 12.41
N LEU A 104 -9.08 -4.92 11.12
CA LEU A 104 -10.01 -4.42 10.11
C LEU A 104 -10.99 -5.49 9.62
N ILE A 105 -10.71 -6.74 9.91
CA ILE A 105 -11.54 -7.87 9.48
C ILE A 105 -12.68 -8.14 10.47
N LYS A 106 -12.47 -7.82 11.72
CA LYS A 106 -13.45 -8.06 12.80
C LYS A 106 -14.70 -7.22 12.66
#